data_c8510986ef286fa97c42cb15121362d2
#
_entry.id   c8510986ef286fa97c42cb15121362d2
#
_cell.length_a   1.000
_cell.length_b   1.000
_cell.length_c   1.000
_cell.angle_alpha   90.00
_cell.angle_beta   90.00
_cell.angle_gamma   90.00
#
_symmetry.space_group_name_H-M   'P 1'
#
loop_
_entity.id
_entity.type
_entity.pdbx_description
1 polymer ?
#
loop_
_entity_poly.entity_id
_entity_poly.type
_entity_poly.pdbx_seq_one_letter_code
_entity_poly.pdbx_strand_id
1 'polypeptide(L)'
;MIRVLIVEDQTLVRRGVRSLLELAGDIEVVAEAADGEEAIVAIRLTRPDVVLLDVRMPRKSGLDVLRELQTSSELPPTILLTTFDDDEVLLEGMKAGAKGYLLKDVSLEVLTDAVRAVSSGGSVIRPALTERVLRGLEQTRRDFEALSPPDPLTKREVEILRLMAGGYSNREIAEALGTAEGTVKNHASSILSKLGVRDRTRAVLKALEHGYI
;
A
#
# COMPACT_ATOMS: atom_id res chain seq x y z
N MET A 1 -23.18 -18.49 14.80
CA MET A 1 -22.98 -17.06 15.06
C MET A 1 -21.54 -16.74 14.74
N ILE A 2 -21.30 -15.74 13.89
CA ILE A 2 -19.94 -15.34 13.46
C ILE A 2 -19.37 -14.44 14.54
N ARG A 3 -18.23 -14.82 15.09
CA ARG A 3 -17.54 -14.10 16.18
C ARG A 3 -16.63 -13.03 15.62
N VAL A 4 -16.91 -11.77 15.88
CA VAL A 4 -16.18 -10.61 15.32
C VAL A 4 -15.45 -9.86 16.43
N LEU A 5 -14.17 -9.53 16.18
CA LEU A 5 -13.41 -8.54 16.93
C LEU A 5 -13.39 -7.22 16.15
N ILE A 6 -13.69 -6.11 16.82
CA ILE A 6 -13.58 -4.76 16.25
C ILE A 6 -12.33 -4.09 16.82
N VAL A 7 -11.48 -3.59 15.93
CA VAL A 7 -10.26 -2.85 16.29
C VAL A 7 -10.34 -1.46 15.65
N GLU A 8 -10.53 -0.45 16.46
CA GLU A 8 -10.80 0.94 16.02
C GLU A 8 -10.45 1.91 17.16
N ASP A 9 -9.62 2.90 16.90
CA ASP A 9 -9.21 3.87 17.93
C ASP A 9 -10.31 4.89 18.29
N GLN A 10 -11.17 5.23 17.33
CA GLN A 10 -12.26 6.18 17.53
C GLN A 10 -13.46 5.52 18.22
N THR A 11 -13.68 5.85 19.48
CA THR A 11 -14.74 5.24 20.30
C THR A 11 -16.13 5.35 19.69
N LEU A 12 -16.47 6.46 19.02
CA LEU A 12 -17.79 6.65 18.40
C LEU A 12 -17.96 5.72 17.19
N VAL A 13 -16.94 5.59 16.36
CA VAL A 13 -16.94 4.70 15.19
C VAL A 13 -17.04 3.25 15.66
N ARG A 14 -16.21 2.84 16.62
CA ARG A 14 -16.21 1.49 17.19
C ARG A 14 -17.58 1.07 17.74
N ARG A 15 -18.22 1.95 18.52
CA ARG A 15 -19.56 1.71 19.05
C ARG A 15 -20.62 1.68 17.96
N GLY A 16 -20.51 2.53 16.95
CA GLY A 16 -21.41 2.55 15.80
C GLY A 16 -21.35 1.25 15.02
N VAL A 17 -20.14 0.79 14.67
CA VAL A 17 -19.92 -0.49 13.98
C VAL A 17 -20.46 -1.67 14.81
N ARG A 18 -20.20 -1.70 16.12
CA ARG A 18 -20.75 -2.70 17.02
C ARG A 18 -22.28 -2.75 16.96
N SER A 19 -22.93 -1.61 17.17
CA SER A 19 -24.41 -1.54 17.16
C SER A 19 -24.99 -1.99 15.81
N LEU A 20 -24.33 -1.66 14.71
CA LEU A 20 -24.74 -2.09 13.37
C LEU A 20 -24.62 -3.60 13.20
N LEU A 21 -23.51 -4.21 13.62
CA LEU A 21 -23.30 -5.66 13.48
C LEU A 21 -24.26 -6.45 14.35
N GLU A 22 -24.57 -5.99 15.56
CA GLU A 22 -25.52 -6.63 16.48
C GLU A 22 -26.95 -6.68 15.92
N LEU A 23 -27.30 -5.80 14.95
CA LEU A 23 -28.59 -5.85 14.25
C LEU A 23 -28.70 -7.03 13.26
N ALA A 24 -27.59 -7.62 12.83
CA ALA A 24 -27.58 -8.67 11.82
C ALA A 24 -28.06 -10.04 12.33
N GLY A 25 -28.15 -10.25 13.65
CA GLY A 25 -28.71 -11.43 14.28
C GLY A 25 -27.88 -12.72 14.19
N ASP A 26 -26.95 -12.80 13.23
CA ASP A 26 -26.02 -13.93 13.02
C ASP A 26 -24.55 -13.59 13.32
N ILE A 27 -24.29 -12.35 13.75
CA ILE A 27 -22.96 -11.81 14.07
C ILE A 27 -22.91 -11.43 15.55
N GLU A 28 -21.84 -11.82 16.24
CA GLU A 28 -21.59 -11.48 17.65
C GLU A 28 -20.25 -10.74 17.78
N VAL A 29 -20.25 -9.56 18.38
CA VAL A 29 -19.02 -8.84 18.70
C VAL A 29 -18.46 -9.38 20.02
N VAL A 30 -17.44 -10.21 19.93
CA VAL A 30 -16.84 -10.93 21.06
C VAL A 30 -15.80 -10.11 21.82
N ALA A 31 -15.21 -9.09 21.19
CA ALA A 31 -14.30 -8.17 21.83
C ALA A 31 -14.16 -6.87 21.03
N GLU A 32 -13.62 -5.85 21.68
CA GLU A 32 -13.22 -4.56 21.10
C GLU A 32 -11.79 -4.25 21.52
N ALA A 33 -11.04 -3.56 20.66
CA ALA A 33 -9.70 -3.03 20.96
C ALA A 33 -9.58 -1.61 20.41
N ALA A 34 -8.80 -0.77 21.08
CA ALA A 34 -8.61 0.63 20.71
C ALA A 34 -7.27 0.90 19.99
N ASP A 35 -6.41 -0.10 19.87
CA ASP A 35 -5.14 -0.04 19.15
C ASP A 35 -4.62 -1.44 18.79
N GLY A 36 -3.49 -1.47 18.06
CA GLY A 36 -2.93 -2.72 17.59
C GLY A 36 -2.32 -3.61 18.68
N GLU A 37 -1.90 -3.08 19.81
CA GLU A 37 -1.38 -3.89 20.93
C GLU A 37 -2.52 -4.62 21.64
N GLU A 38 -3.59 -3.90 21.95
CA GLU A 38 -4.82 -4.48 22.51
C GLU A 38 -5.42 -5.51 21.53
N ALA A 39 -5.37 -5.23 20.21
CA ALA A 39 -5.87 -6.13 19.17
C ALA A 39 -5.19 -7.50 19.22
N ILE A 40 -3.86 -7.55 19.29
CA ILE A 40 -3.11 -8.81 19.32
C ILE A 40 -3.49 -9.64 20.55
N VAL A 41 -3.60 -9.00 21.73
CA VAL A 41 -4.03 -9.65 22.96
C VAL A 41 -5.45 -10.19 22.82
N ALA A 42 -6.39 -9.38 22.32
CA ALA A 42 -7.78 -9.75 22.13
C ALA A 42 -7.93 -10.93 21.15
N ILE A 43 -7.19 -10.92 20.03
CA ILE A 43 -7.19 -12.01 19.05
C ILE A 43 -6.80 -13.33 19.68
N ARG A 44 -5.71 -13.35 20.44
CA ARG A 44 -5.22 -14.56 21.12
C ARG A 44 -6.19 -15.10 22.16
N LEU A 45 -6.83 -14.20 22.90
CA LEU A 45 -7.79 -14.57 23.97
C LEU A 45 -9.13 -15.03 23.40
N THR A 46 -9.68 -14.34 22.41
CA THR A 46 -11.04 -14.57 21.95
C THR A 46 -11.13 -15.47 20.74
N ARG A 47 -10.07 -15.62 19.96
CA ARG A 47 -10.01 -16.38 18.70
C ARG A 47 -11.23 -16.08 17.82
N PRO A 48 -11.36 -14.84 17.31
CA PRO A 48 -12.50 -14.44 16.51
C PRO A 48 -12.48 -15.14 15.14
N ASP A 49 -13.65 -15.31 14.53
CA ASP A 49 -13.80 -15.83 13.17
C ASP A 49 -13.42 -14.76 12.13
N VAL A 50 -13.65 -13.48 12.46
CA VAL A 50 -13.30 -12.32 11.61
C VAL A 50 -12.82 -11.16 12.50
N VAL A 51 -11.81 -10.46 12.04
CA VAL A 51 -11.34 -9.19 12.63
C VAL A 51 -11.69 -8.04 11.69
N LEU A 52 -12.39 -7.04 12.19
CA LEU A 52 -12.51 -5.73 11.54
C LEU A 52 -11.40 -4.83 12.10
N LEU A 53 -10.47 -4.43 11.26
CA LEU A 53 -9.23 -3.77 11.68
C LEU A 53 -9.07 -2.42 11.00
N ASP A 54 -9.08 -1.35 11.79
CA ASP A 54 -8.68 -0.04 11.26
C ASP A 54 -7.20 -0.06 10.87
N VAL A 55 -6.91 0.60 9.76
CA VAL A 55 -5.55 0.74 9.25
C VAL A 55 -4.74 1.72 10.09
N ARG A 56 -5.34 2.86 10.45
CA ARG A 56 -4.65 3.99 11.09
C ARG A 56 -5.00 4.10 12.56
N MET A 57 -4.16 3.56 13.41
CA MET A 57 -4.32 3.61 14.86
C MET A 57 -3.03 4.10 15.53
N PRO A 58 -3.12 4.70 16.74
CA PRO A 58 -1.95 5.04 17.53
C PRO A 58 -1.17 3.80 17.97
N ARG A 59 0.09 3.99 18.37
CA ARG A 59 1.03 2.96 18.85
C ARG A 59 1.38 1.93 17.78
N LYS A 60 0.46 1.08 17.39
CA LYS A 60 0.64 0.04 16.36
C LYS A 60 -0.46 0.12 15.31
N SER A 61 -0.08 0.31 14.04
CA SER A 61 -1.02 0.37 12.93
C SER A 61 -1.65 -0.99 12.61
N GLY A 62 -2.78 -0.99 11.88
CA GLY A 62 -3.41 -2.24 11.43
C GLY A 62 -2.49 -3.06 10.53
N LEU A 63 -1.68 -2.43 9.71
CA LEU A 63 -0.70 -3.13 8.87
C LEU A 63 0.40 -3.82 9.71
N ASP A 64 0.82 -3.19 10.81
CA ASP A 64 1.81 -3.80 11.72
C ASP A 64 1.22 -5.00 12.46
N VAL A 65 -0.07 -4.92 12.85
CA VAL A 65 -0.80 -6.06 13.44
C VAL A 65 -0.86 -7.22 12.45
N LEU A 66 -1.22 -6.97 11.19
CA LEU A 66 -1.27 -8.01 10.16
C LEU A 66 0.08 -8.69 9.97
N ARG A 67 1.17 -7.90 9.82
CA ARG A 67 2.53 -8.43 9.62
C ARG A 67 2.99 -9.30 10.79
N GLU A 68 2.75 -8.85 12.02
CA GLU A 68 3.12 -9.59 13.23
C GLU A 68 2.38 -10.92 13.31
N LEU A 69 1.05 -10.92 13.16
CA LEU A 69 0.22 -12.11 13.23
C LEU A 69 0.44 -13.07 12.05
N GLN A 70 0.77 -12.55 10.86
CA GLN A 70 1.14 -13.36 9.71
C GLN A 70 2.44 -14.12 9.98
N THR A 71 3.45 -13.44 10.57
CA THR A 71 4.74 -14.04 10.89
C THR A 71 4.61 -15.15 11.93
N SER A 72 3.71 -15.00 12.91
CA SER A 72 3.43 -16.01 13.94
C SER A 72 2.42 -17.08 13.49
N SER A 73 1.89 -16.99 12.28
CA SER A 73 0.81 -17.88 11.77
C SER A 73 -0.46 -17.86 12.64
N GLU A 74 -0.71 -16.74 13.31
CA GLU A 74 -1.86 -16.54 14.21
C GLU A 74 -2.90 -15.58 13.60
N LEU A 75 -2.77 -15.21 12.31
CA LEU A 75 -3.63 -14.24 11.66
C LEU A 75 -5.02 -14.82 11.35
N PRO A 76 -6.08 -14.35 12.02
CA PRO A 76 -7.45 -14.73 11.67
C PRO A 76 -7.89 -14.04 10.36
N PRO A 77 -8.98 -14.48 9.73
CA PRO A 77 -9.58 -13.77 8.61
C PRO A 77 -9.83 -12.30 8.98
N THR A 78 -9.19 -11.37 8.26
CA THR A 78 -9.19 -9.94 8.62
C THR A 78 -9.68 -9.09 7.47
N ILE A 79 -10.61 -8.16 7.77
CA ILE A 79 -11.10 -7.11 6.89
C ILE A 79 -10.50 -5.78 7.38
N LEU A 80 -9.78 -5.10 6.52
CA LEU A 80 -9.29 -3.74 6.78
C LEU A 80 -10.41 -2.72 6.58
N LEU A 81 -10.57 -1.83 7.54
CA LEU A 81 -11.46 -0.66 7.48
C LEU A 81 -10.61 0.60 7.33
N THR A 82 -10.98 1.50 6.41
CA THR A 82 -10.25 2.76 6.20
C THR A 82 -11.19 3.89 5.81
N THR A 83 -10.77 5.12 6.09
CA THR A 83 -11.49 6.33 5.64
C THR A 83 -11.02 6.81 4.28
N PHE A 84 -9.89 6.31 3.77
CA PHE A 84 -9.27 6.75 2.53
C PHE A 84 -9.05 5.58 1.58
N ASP A 85 -9.27 5.87 0.30
CA ASP A 85 -8.97 4.97 -0.81
C ASP A 85 -7.48 5.11 -1.16
N ASP A 86 -6.61 4.44 -0.38
CA ASP A 86 -5.15 4.49 -0.51
C ASP A 86 -4.65 3.17 -1.11
N ASP A 87 -4.21 3.24 -2.36
CA ASP A 87 -3.79 2.06 -3.11
C ASP A 87 -2.55 1.37 -2.50
N GLU A 88 -1.63 2.12 -1.87
CA GLU A 88 -0.45 1.54 -1.22
C GLU A 88 -0.87 0.74 0.02
N VAL A 89 -1.74 1.30 0.84
CA VAL A 89 -2.28 0.65 2.04
C VAL A 89 -3.05 -0.63 1.69
N LEU A 90 -3.86 -0.58 0.63
CA LEU A 90 -4.58 -1.74 0.12
C LEU A 90 -3.61 -2.85 -0.30
N LEU A 91 -2.62 -2.51 -1.12
CA LEU A 91 -1.65 -3.48 -1.63
C LEU A 91 -0.81 -4.10 -0.50
N GLU A 92 -0.36 -3.28 0.45
CA GLU A 92 0.36 -3.76 1.63
C GLU A 92 -0.50 -4.65 2.53
N GLY A 93 -1.76 -4.28 2.76
CA GLY A 93 -2.71 -5.07 3.53
C GLY A 93 -2.96 -6.45 2.91
N MET A 94 -3.12 -6.51 1.60
CA MET A 94 -3.28 -7.78 0.88
C MET A 94 -2.01 -8.65 0.97
N LYS A 95 -0.82 -8.07 0.78
CA LYS A 95 0.46 -8.79 0.95
C LYS A 95 0.65 -9.31 2.38
N ALA A 96 0.15 -8.57 3.36
CA ALA A 96 0.16 -8.94 4.77
C ALA A 96 -0.97 -9.93 5.16
N GLY A 97 -1.75 -10.42 4.19
CA GLY A 97 -2.72 -11.50 4.39
C GLY A 97 -4.15 -11.07 4.70
N ALA A 98 -4.50 -9.78 4.59
CA ALA A 98 -5.88 -9.34 4.74
C ALA A 98 -6.79 -10.02 3.72
N LYS A 99 -8.00 -10.40 4.12
CA LYS A 99 -9.02 -11.07 3.29
C LYS A 99 -10.08 -10.11 2.77
N GLY A 100 -10.15 -8.92 3.32
CA GLY A 100 -11.09 -7.90 2.88
C GLY A 100 -10.54 -6.49 3.06
N TYR A 101 -11.11 -5.56 2.27
CA TYR A 101 -10.83 -4.13 2.36
C TYR A 101 -12.12 -3.36 2.10
N LEU A 102 -12.54 -2.55 3.06
CA LEU A 102 -13.75 -1.74 3.00
C LEU A 102 -13.46 -0.30 3.43
N LEU A 103 -14.19 0.63 2.85
CA LEU A 103 -14.26 2.00 3.35
C LEU A 103 -15.18 2.06 4.56
N LYS A 104 -14.90 2.95 5.53
CA LYS A 104 -15.72 3.14 6.74
C LYS A 104 -17.12 3.74 6.47
N ASP A 105 -17.37 4.21 5.25
CA ASP A 105 -18.66 4.77 4.80
C ASP A 105 -19.60 3.75 4.12
N VAL A 106 -19.28 2.46 4.19
CA VAL A 106 -20.11 1.41 3.61
C VAL A 106 -21.44 1.23 4.38
N SER A 107 -22.48 0.74 3.68
CA SER A 107 -23.74 0.39 4.31
C SER A 107 -23.62 -0.84 5.23
N LEU A 108 -24.61 -1.01 6.14
CA LEU A 108 -24.68 -2.19 7.00
C LEU A 108 -24.69 -3.48 6.21
N GLU A 109 -25.46 -3.54 5.13
CA GLU A 109 -25.59 -4.74 4.28
C GLU A 109 -24.22 -5.13 3.69
N VAL A 110 -23.47 -4.15 3.17
CA VAL A 110 -22.13 -4.40 2.61
C VAL A 110 -21.16 -4.89 3.67
N LEU A 111 -21.19 -4.31 4.87
CA LEU A 111 -20.33 -4.72 5.98
C LEU A 111 -20.66 -6.14 6.44
N THR A 112 -21.94 -6.45 6.66
CA THR A 112 -22.36 -7.79 7.13
C THR A 112 -22.12 -8.86 6.09
N ASP A 113 -22.35 -8.59 4.81
CA ASP A 113 -22.08 -9.53 3.72
C ASP A 113 -20.58 -9.79 3.59
N ALA A 114 -19.73 -8.78 3.79
CA ALA A 114 -18.28 -8.94 3.83
C ALA A 114 -17.84 -9.84 5.00
N VAL A 115 -18.38 -9.63 6.18
CA VAL A 115 -18.10 -10.47 7.36
C VAL A 115 -18.49 -11.94 7.07
N ARG A 116 -19.66 -12.18 6.52
CA ARG A 116 -20.13 -13.53 6.14
C ARG A 116 -19.22 -14.19 5.09
N ALA A 117 -18.87 -13.44 4.04
CA ALA A 117 -18.00 -13.95 2.99
C ALA A 117 -16.63 -14.33 3.50
N VAL A 118 -16.01 -13.45 4.33
CA VAL A 118 -14.68 -13.67 4.89
C VAL A 118 -14.67 -14.79 5.92
N SER A 119 -15.70 -14.90 6.77
CA SER A 119 -15.85 -16.00 7.74
C SER A 119 -15.98 -17.37 7.09
N SER A 120 -16.53 -17.44 5.86
CA SER A 120 -16.62 -18.67 5.07
C SER A 120 -15.38 -18.97 4.23
N GLY A 121 -14.29 -18.25 4.41
CA GLY A 121 -13.02 -18.45 3.70
C GLY A 121 -12.90 -17.69 2.37
N GLY A 122 -13.88 -16.87 2.02
CA GLY A 122 -13.84 -15.98 0.86
C GLY A 122 -12.96 -14.76 1.07
N SER A 123 -12.91 -13.91 0.06
CA SER A 123 -12.27 -12.59 0.14
C SER A 123 -13.19 -11.51 -0.42
N VAL A 124 -13.11 -10.31 0.14
CA VAL A 124 -13.94 -9.18 -0.27
C VAL A 124 -13.06 -8.01 -0.68
N ILE A 125 -12.98 -7.82 -1.99
CA ILE A 125 -12.32 -6.67 -2.60
C ILE A 125 -13.31 -6.08 -3.59
N ARG A 126 -13.63 -4.79 -3.46
CA ARG A 126 -14.58 -4.14 -4.41
C ARG A 126 -14.02 -4.17 -5.84
N PRO A 127 -14.86 -4.35 -6.86
CA PRO A 127 -14.43 -4.40 -8.28
C PRO A 127 -13.61 -3.19 -8.72
N ALA A 128 -13.99 -1.98 -8.30
CA ALA A 128 -13.23 -0.75 -8.58
C ALA A 128 -11.82 -0.77 -7.96
N LEU A 129 -11.64 -1.42 -6.81
CA LEU A 129 -10.34 -1.63 -6.18
C LEU A 129 -9.56 -2.77 -6.87
N THR A 130 -10.25 -3.80 -7.35
CA THR A 130 -9.59 -4.91 -8.07
C THR A 130 -8.91 -4.41 -9.35
N GLU A 131 -9.55 -3.52 -10.11
CA GLU A 131 -8.92 -2.90 -11.29
C GLU A 131 -7.72 -2.02 -10.93
N ARG A 132 -7.77 -1.32 -9.79
CA ARG A 132 -6.66 -0.48 -9.30
C ARG A 132 -5.50 -1.34 -8.78
N VAL A 133 -5.80 -2.43 -8.06
CA VAL A 133 -4.80 -3.42 -7.62
C VAL A 133 -4.16 -4.11 -8.82
N LEU A 134 -4.94 -4.50 -9.82
CA LEU A 134 -4.41 -5.10 -11.05
C LEU A 134 -3.51 -4.11 -11.79
N ARG A 135 -3.88 -2.83 -11.88
CA ARG A 135 -3.02 -1.78 -12.44
C ARG A 135 -1.75 -1.57 -11.60
N GLY A 136 -1.84 -1.60 -10.27
CA GLY A 136 -0.67 -1.52 -9.37
C GLY A 136 0.24 -2.73 -9.48
N LEU A 137 -0.33 -3.94 -9.60
CA LEU A 137 0.43 -5.17 -9.85
C LEU A 137 1.05 -5.20 -11.26
N GLU A 138 0.35 -4.69 -12.27
CA GLU A 138 0.89 -4.52 -13.62
C GLU A 138 2.01 -3.47 -13.65
N GLN A 139 1.90 -2.40 -12.89
CA GLN A 139 2.96 -1.41 -12.72
C GLN A 139 4.16 -2.01 -11.98
N THR A 140 3.93 -2.74 -10.90
CA THR A 140 4.98 -3.48 -10.18
C THR A 140 5.59 -4.58 -11.07
N ARG A 141 4.79 -5.25 -11.89
CA ARG A 141 5.26 -6.25 -12.85
C ARG A 141 6.01 -5.62 -14.02
N ARG A 142 5.60 -4.44 -14.49
CA ARG A 142 6.38 -3.64 -15.45
C ARG A 142 7.67 -3.13 -14.85
N ASP A 143 7.68 -2.75 -13.57
CA ASP A 143 8.90 -2.40 -12.84
C ASP A 143 9.81 -3.63 -12.61
N PHE A 144 9.23 -4.85 -12.50
CA PHE A 144 9.99 -6.12 -12.46
C PHE A 144 10.36 -6.65 -13.84
N GLU A 145 9.55 -6.45 -14.88
CA GLU A 145 9.88 -6.74 -16.27
C GLU A 145 10.85 -5.69 -16.85
N ALA A 146 10.89 -4.48 -16.28
CA ALA A 146 11.96 -3.50 -16.48
C ALA A 146 13.29 -3.87 -15.79
N LEU A 147 13.36 -5.03 -15.13
CA LEU A 147 14.62 -5.75 -14.81
C LEU A 147 15.17 -6.56 -16.01
N SER A 148 14.71 -6.32 -17.23
CA SER A 148 15.57 -6.37 -18.39
C SER A 148 16.76 -5.44 -18.13
N PRO A 149 18.01 -5.82 -18.48
CA PRO A 149 19.14 -4.95 -18.24
C PRO A 149 18.77 -3.55 -18.73
N PRO A 150 18.92 -2.51 -17.89
CA PRO A 150 18.44 -1.18 -18.22
C PRO A 150 18.96 -0.84 -19.60
N ASP A 151 18.08 -0.35 -20.48
CA ASP A 151 18.50 0.11 -21.80
C ASP A 151 19.73 1.00 -21.60
N PRO A 152 20.88 0.67 -22.23
CA PRO A 152 22.10 1.39 -21.93
C PRO A 152 21.89 2.88 -22.20
N LEU A 153 22.37 3.72 -21.31
CA LEU A 153 22.29 5.14 -21.52
C LEU A 153 22.95 5.50 -22.86
N THR A 154 22.26 6.29 -23.65
CA THR A 154 22.81 6.79 -24.92
C THR A 154 24.01 7.72 -24.63
N LYS A 155 24.89 7.90 -25.59
CA LYS A 155 26.04 8.85 -25.45
C LYS A 155 25.57 10.24 -24.99
N ARG A 156 24.43 10.70 -25.50
CA ARG A 156 23.85 12.00 -25.15
C ARG A 156 23.31 12.04 -23.72
N GLU A 157 22.70 10.96 -23.25
CA GLU A 157 22.24 10.83 -21.87
C GLU A 157 23.41 10.79 -20.88
N VAL A 158 24.51 10.10 -21.20
CA VAL A 158 25.73 10.09 -20.39
C VAL A 158 26.37 11.49 -20.32
N GLU A 159 26.39 12.24 -21.42
CA GLU A 159 26.91 13.60 -21.46
C GLU A 159 26.09 14.54 -20.58
N ILE A 160 24.76 14.47 -20.66
CA ILE A 160 23.85 15.23 -19.79
C ILE A 160 24.06 14.83 -18.33
N LEU A 161 24.20 13.55 -18.04
CA LEU A 161 24.38 13.00 -16.70
C LEU A 161 25.69 13.50 -16.06
N ARG A 162 26.77 13.62 -16.82
CA ARG A 162 28.03 14.24 -16.37
C ARG A 162 27.87 15.70 -15.98
N LEU A 163 27.15 16.47 -16.79
CA LEU A 163 26.84 17.86 -16.48
C LEU A 163 25.88 17.95 -15.26
N MET A 164 24.95 17.02 -15.11
CA MET A 164 24.13 16.91 -13.91
C MET A 164 24.98 16.64 -12.67
N ALA A 165 25.99 15.81 -12.76
CA ALA A 165 26.94 15.53 -11.67
C ALA A 165 27.78 16.73 -11.32
N GLY A 166 28.13 17.59 -12.31
CA GLY A 166 28.78 18.87 -12.10
C GLY A 166 27.91 19.97 -11.48
N GLY A 167 26.62 19.66 -11.18
CA GLY A 167 25.72 20.61 -10.53
C GLY A 167 25.00 21.58 -11.48
N TYR A 168 25.18 21.46 -12.80
CA TYR A 168 24.56 22.36 -13.79
C TYR A 168 23.03 22.19 -13.83
N SER A 169 22.30 23.30 -13.86
CA SER A 169 20.85 23.30 -14.09
C SER A 169 20.49 22.86 -15.53
N ASN A 170 19.24 22.48 -15.80
CA ASN A 170 18.81 22.10 -17.15
C ASN A 170 19.03 23.21 -18.17
N ARG A 171 18.91 24.47 -17.78
CA ARG A 171 19.16 25.62 -18.61
C ARG A 171 20.66 25.75 -18.97
N GLU A 172 21.54 25.64 -17.99
CA GLU A 172 23.01 25.67 -18.20
C GLU A 172 23.47 24.48 -19.06
N ILE A 173 22.89 23.29 -18.85
CA ILE A 173 23.13 22.11 -19.69
C ILE A 173 22.67 22.37 -21.13
N ALA A 174 21.52 23.00 -21.32
CA ALA A 174 21.00 23.34 -22.63
C ALA A 174 21.93 24.33 -23.36
N GLU A 175 22.39 25.35 -22.67
CA GLU A 175 23.36 26.32 -23.17
C GLU A 175 24.70 25.64 -23.54
N ALA A 176 25.25 24.81 -22.63
CA ALA A 176 26.50 24.08 -22.87
C ALA A 176 26.44 23.09 -24.05
N LEU A 177 25.28 22.51 -24.30
CA LEU A 177 25.04 21.48 -25.32
C LEU A 177 24.43 22.01 -26.62
N GLY A 178 24.18 23.33 -26.69
CA GLY A 178 23.58 23.98 -27.87
C GLY A 178 22.17 23.45 -28.20
N THR A 179 21.34 23.16 -27.18
CA THR A 179 20.00 22.58 -27.35
C THR A 179 18.94 23.37 -26.56
N ALA A 180 17.66 23.02 -26.73
CA ALA A 180 16.59 23.64 -25.95
C ALA A 180 16.48 23.03 -24.53
N GLU A 181 16.15 23.83 -23.51
CA GLU A 181 15.96 23.38 -22.15
C GLU A 181 14.93 22.25 -22.03
N GLY A 182 13.84 22.31 -22.82
CA GLY A 182 12.84 21.26 -22.90
C GLY A 182 13.40 19.91 -23.36
N THR A 183 14.39 19.93 -24.26
CA THR A 183 15.09 18.71 -24.73
C THR A 183 15.92 18.10 -23.60
N VAL A 184 16.64 18.93 -22.85
CA VAL A 184 17.40 18.47 -21.65
C VAL A 184 16.48 17.89 -20.61
N LYS A 185 15.33 18.51 -20.35
CA LYS A 185 14.31 18.01 -19.41
C LYS A 185 13.77 16.63 -19.81
N ASN A 186 13.54 16.41 -21.12
CA ASN A 186 13.12 15.10 -21.63
C ASN A 186 14.22 14.03 -21.46
N HIS A 187 15.47 14.38 -21.77
CA HIS A 187 16.61 13.48 -21.53
C HIS A 187 16.81 13.18 -20.05
N ALA A 188 16.68 14.19 -19.16
CA ALA A 188 16.76 13.98 -17.72
C ALA A 188 15.68 12.99 -17.25
N SER A 189 14.42 13.14 -17.70
CA SER A 189 13.35 12.21 -17.39
C SER A 189 13.63 10.79 -17.91
N SER A 190 14.18 10.65 -19.12
CA SER A 190 14.60 9.37 -19.68
C SER A 190 15.74 8.73 -18.85
N ILE A 191 16.74 9.49 -18.43
CA ILE A 191 17.82 9.04 -17.55
C ILE A 191 17.27 8.52 -16.22
N LEU A 192 16.38 9.28 -15.57
CA LEU A 192 15.76 8.86 -14.30
C LEU A 192 14.99 7.53 -14.47
N SER A 193 14.22 7.40 -15.55
CA SER A 193 13.49 6.18 -15.88
C SER A 193 14.42 4.99 -16.13
N LYS A 194 15.45 5.15 -16.98
CA LYS A 194 16.41 4.10 -17.31
C LYS A 194 17.24 3.66 -16.10
N LEU A 195 17.58 4.59 -15.20
CA LEU A 195 18.29 4.28 -13.96
C LEU A 195 17.35 3.79 -12.84
N GLY A 196 16.02 3.84 -13.02
CA GLY A 196 15.05 3.42 -12.02
C GLY A 196 15.11 4.27 -10.74
N VAL A 197 15.31 5.59 -10.86
CA VAL A 197 15.43 6.51 -9.73
C VAL A 197 14.43 7.67 -9.86
N ARG A 198 14.08 8.30 -8.73
CA ARG A 198 13.02 9.32 -8.68
C ARG A 198 13.53 10.76 -8.73
N ASP A 199 14.81 10.97 -8.51
CA ASP A 199 15.40 12.31 -8.45
C ASP A 199 16.82 12.37 -9.04
N ARG A 200 17.25 13.61 -9.32
CA ARG A 200 18.53 13.92 -9.94
C ARG A 200 19.75 13.47 -9.11
N THR A 201 19.69 13.64 -7.81
CA THR A 201 20.78 13.27 -6.90
C THR A 201 21.00 11.77 -6.91
N ARG A 202 19.93 11.00 -6.84
CA ARG A 202 19.99 9.53 -6.95
C ARG A 202 20.47 9.05 -8.30
N ALA A 203 20.11 9.77 -9.39
CA ALA A 203 20.60 9.43 -10.73
C ALA A 203 22.14 9.58 -10.81
N VAL A 204 22.68 10.64 -10.27
CA VAL A 204 24.14 10.87 -10.22
C VAL A 204 24.84 9.81 -9.37
N LEU A 205 24.33 9.50 -8.17
CA LEU A 205 24.90 8.47 -7.30
C LEU A 205 24.91 7.10 -7.98
N LYS A 206 23.79 6.73 -8.58
CA LYS A 206 23.67 5.43 -9.26
C LYS A 206 24.55 5.35 -10.52
N ALA A 207 24.75 6.47 -11.20
CA ALA A 207 25.64 6.53 -12.35
C ALA A 207 27.12 6.36 -11.96
N LEU A 208 27.53 6.89 -10.81
CA LEU A 208 28.87 6.66 -10.23
C LEU A 208 29.04 5.18 -9.83
N GLU A 209 28.05 4.59 -9.15
CA GLU A 209 28.09 3.19 -8.76
C GLU A 209 28.22 2.22 -9.95
N HIS A 210 27.57 2.55 -11.07
CA HIS A 210 27.58 1.72 -12.29
C HIS A 210 28.68 2.10 -13.29
N GLY A 211 29.54 3.09 -12.99
CA GLY A 211 30.67 3.48 -13.84
C GLY A 211 30.26 4.19 -15.13
N TYR A 212 29.10 4.84 -15.20
CA TYR A 212 28.69 5.65 -16.35
C TYR A 212 29.40 7.00 -16.42
N ILE A 213 29.81 7.51 -15.24
CA ILE A 213 30.49 8.82 -15.09
C ILE A 213 31.59 8.74 -14.06
#